data_f2c089f824f573909133c617b324d8ec
#
_entry.id   f2c089f824f573909133c617b324d8ec
#
_cell.length_a   1.000
_cell.length_b   1.000
_cell.length_c   1.000
_cell.angle_alpha   90.00
_cell.angle_beta   90.00
_cell.angle_gamma   90.00
#
_symmetry.space_group_name_H-M   'P 1'
#
loop_
_entity.id
_entity.type
_entity.pdbx_description
1 polymer ?
#
loop_
_entity_poly.entity_id
_entity_poly.type
_entity_poly.pdbx_seq_one_letter_code
_entity_poly.pdbx_strand_id
1 'polypeptide(L)'
;MPETNSDKGKLTRRDLLKAALLGAGSIYLSSALGCSPETLDEGPGTTPDVTEPLVGASGKGWYDPKPSPWFEEIGNNKVRCTLCPKGCELGDGERSPCRVRENRDGKGYTLSHGNPTLVQEDPIERAPFYHVMPASRVLSLSTVGCNLACHFCEVWDMALVAPEEVHAYHMPPEEVIVQAQAAGVSAIGYAFGEPVVFYEYMLDIARLAHQNGLINLVHSAGYIESEPLRALCPYIDAANIDLKGFDPEYYRELVGGELDPVLRTLEILKEENVHTEITHLVIPTINDDLDVFREMCTWILETLGPDVPLHLSRFYPLYKLSALPRTPVSTLDQARQIALDAGLNFVYVAKVVGHEGENTFCPSCGEEIIRRLGFVVDLLEMADGQCQYCGTTIPGKWA
;
A
#
# COMPACT_ATOMS: atom_id res chain seq x y z
N MET A 1 40.43 30.52 -36.99
CA MET A 1 39.04 30.40 -36.53
C MET A 1 38.98 29.15 -35.68
N PRO A 2 38.81 29.21 -34.36
CA PRO A 2 38.68 28.04 -33.52
C PRO A 2 37.21 27.62 -33.41
N GLU A 3 36.99 26.32 -33.56
CA GLU A 3 35.72 25.65 -33.38
C GLU A 3 35.30 25.67 -31.91
N THR A 4 34.07 26.12 -31.66
CA THR A 4 33.45 26.13 -30.35
C THR A 4 32.82 24.76 -30.07
N ASN A 5 33.46 24.02 -29.19
CA ASN A 5 32.96 22.76 -28.63
C ASN A 5 31.96 23.09 -27.52
N SER A 6 30.67 22.91 -27.75
CA SER A 6 29.59 23.05 -26.76
C SER A 6 29.08 21.67 -26.35
N ASP A 7 29.85 20.97 -25.54
CA ASP A 7 29.38 19.78 -24.84
C ASP A 7 28.83 20.22 -23.47
N LYS A 8 27.57 20.60 -23.44
CA LYS A 8 26.84 20.81 -22.18
C LYS A 8 26.46 19.44 -21.62
N GLY A 9 27.21 18.99 -20.62
CA GLY A 9 27.04 17.75 -19.92
C GLY A 9 25.57 17.55 -19.49
N LYS A 10 24.95 16.51 -20.00
CA LYS A 10 23.68 16.00 -19.50
C LYS A 10 23.91 15.44 -18.11
N LEU A 11 23.25 16.02 -17.10
CA LEU A 11 23.24 15.48 -15.75
C LEU A 11 22.69 14.05 -15.80
N THR A 12 23.44 13.11 -15.23
CA THR A 12 23.00 11.72 -15.14
C THR A 12 22.02 11.53 -14.00
N ARG A 13 21.17 10.48 -14.04
CA ARG A 13 20.29 10.10 -12.93
C ARG A 13 21.01 10.05 -11.58
N ARG A 14 22.25 9.61 -11.58
CA ARG A 14 23.13 9.52 -10.40
C ARG A 14 23.49 10.90 -9.83
N ASP A 15 23.61 11.92 -10.67
CA ASP A 15 23.94 13.29 -10.23
C ASP A 15 22.70 13.98 -9.63
N LEU A 16 21.50 13.69 -10.13
CA LEU A 16 20.22 14.14 -9.57
C LEU A 16 19.94 13.50 -8.21
N LEU A 17 20.18 12.20 -8.06
CA LEU A 17 20.05 11.49 -6.79
C LEU A 17 20.99 12.03 -5.71
N LYS A 18 22.24 12.35 -6.08
CA LYS A 18 23.19 12.96 -5.15
C LYS A 18 22.79 14.38 -4.75
N ALA A 19 22.21 15.16 -5.66
CA ALA A 19 21.70 16.49 -5.36
C ALA A 19 20.52 16.46 -4.39
N ALA A 20 19.61 15.49 -4.51
CA ALA A 20 18.49 15.29 -3.60
C ALA A 20 18.94 14.88 -2.18
N LEU A 21 20.06 14.14 -2.06
CA LEU A 21 20.62 13.73 -0.77
C LEU A 21 21.39 14.85 -0.05
N LEU A 22 21.91 15.84 -0.76
CA LEU A 22 22.71 16.94 -0.19
C LEU A 22 21.88 18.18 0.20
N GLY A 23 20.58 18.24 -0.17
CA GLY A 23 19.67 19.34 0.10
C GLY A 23 19.05 19.40 1.51
N ALA A 24 19.35 18.47 2.41
CA ALA A 24 18.74 18.39 3.75
C ALA A 24 19.58 19.09 4.84
N GLY A 25 20.01 20.33 4.60
CA GLY A 25 20.73 21.16 5.56
C GLY A 25 20.06 22.52 5.75
N SER A 26 19.30 22.63 6.82
CA SER A 26 18.85 23.82 7.57
C SER A 26 18.89 25.20 6.91
N ILE A 27 17.72 25.87 6.77
CA ILE A 27 17.55 27.27 7.12
C ILE A 27 16.11 27.47 7.63
N TYR A 28 15.96 27.71 8.93
CA TYR A 28 14.81 28.39 9.52
C TYR A 28 14.95 29.89 9.25
N LEU A 29 14.05 30.47 8.50
CA LEU A 29 13.77 31.92 8.56
C LEU A 29 12.26 32.14 8.46
N SER A 30 11.72 32.60 9.58
CA SER A 30 10.37 33.10 9.72
C SER A 30 10.19 34.39 8.91
N SER A 31 9.17 34.48 8.06
CA SER A 31 8.52 35.72 7.73
C SER A 31 7.05 35.46 7.39
N ALA A 32 6.20 36.04 8.25
CA ALA A 32 4.78 36.11 8.10
C ALA A 32 4.41 37.00 6.91
N LEU A 33 3.66 36.48 5.96
CA LEU A 33 2.78 37.24 5.09
C LEU A 33 1.58 36.34 4.74
N GLY A 34 0.40 36.82 5.16
CA GLY A 34 -0.85 36.11 5.04
C GLY A 34 -1.32 35.97 3.59
N CYS A 35 -1.73 34.77 3.26
CA CYS A 35 -2.73 34.49 2.24
C CYS A 35 -3.77 33.58 2.88
N SER A 36 -4.98 34.08 3.03
CA SER A 36 -6.13 33.32 3.47
C SER A 36 -6.47 32.29 2.39
N PRO A 37 -6.72 31.00 2.74
CA PRO A 37 -7.32 30.07 1.80
C PRO A 37 -8.80 30.46 1.63
N GLU A 38 -9.23 30.59 0.38
CA GLU A 38 -10.65 30.69 0.04
C GLU A 38 -11.35 29.41 0.52
N THR A 39 -12.29 29.61 1.43
CA THR A 39 -13.19 28.58 1.91
C THR A 39 -14.13 28.17 0.79
N LEU A 40 -13.98 26.95 0.29
CA LEU A 40 -15.05 26.30 -0.47
C LEU A 40 -16.19 26.03 0.50
N ASP A 41 -17.35 26.62 0.21
CA ASP A 41 -18.59 26.51 0.96
C ASP A 41 -19.09 25.06 0.92
N GLU A 42 -18.83 24.28 1.98
CA GLU A 42 -19.42 22.96 2.16
C GLU A 42 -20.87 23.17 2.62
N GLY A 43 -21.81 22.89 1.73
CA GLY A 43 -23.23 22.83 2.10
C GLY A 43 -23.48 21.80 3.21
N PRO A 44 -24.56 21.95 4.02
CA PRO A 44 -24.79 21.13 5.20
C PRO A 44 -25.19 19.70 4.84
N GLY A 45 -24.23 18.85 4.60
CA GLY A 45 -24.37 17.42 4.69
C GLY A 45 -24.20 17.03 6.14
N THR A 46 -25.26 16.68 6.84
CA THR A 46 -25.23 16.12 8.19
C THR A 46 -24.51 14.77 8.13
N THR A 47 -23.19 14.79 8.39
CA THR A 47 -22.48 13.58 8.82
C THR A 47 -23.07 13.16 10.16
N PRO A 48 -23.44 11.88 10.36
CA PRO A 48 -23.80 11.41 11.69
C PRO A 48 -22.58 11.62 12.59
N ASP A 49 -22.82 12.32 13.69
CA ASP A 49 -21.84 12.55 14.74
C ASP A 49 -21.52 11.22 15.43
N VAL A 50 -20.48 10.53 14.95
CA VAL A 50 -19.96 9.30 15.57
C VAL A 50 -19.02 9.72 16.70
N THR A 51 -19.60 10.27 17.78
CA THR A 51 -18.88 10.74 18.98
C THR A 51 -18.81 9.70 20.10
N GLU A 52 -18.93 8.41 19.83
CA GLU A 52 -18.52 7.39 20.79
C GLU A 52 -17.15 6.83 20.38
N PRO A 53 -16.16 6.85 21.30
CA PRO A 53 -14.87 6.27 20.99
C PRO A 53 -15.06 4.76 20.76
N LEU A 54 -14.75 4.32 19.56
CA LEU A 54 -14.64 2.91 19.19
C LEU A 54 -13.59 2.28 20.10
N VAL A 55 -14.02 1.69 21.23
CA VAL A 55 -13.27 0.86 22.16
C VAL A 55 -12.15 1.49 23.01
N GLY A 56 -12.11 1.06 24.25
CA GLY A 56 -11.20 1.32 25.34
C GLY A 56 -9.90 2.08 25.05
N ALA A 57 -9.89 3.39 25.35
CA ALA A 57 -8.72 4.24 25.18
C ALA A 57 -7.52 3.66 25.93
N SER A 58 -6.60 3.03 25.20
CA SER A 58 -5.27 2.82 25.71
C SER A 58 -4.48 4.14 25.60
N GLY A 59 -3.66 4.41 26.60
CA GLY A 59 -2.87 5.64 26.62
C GLY A 59 -1.76 5.62 25.56
N LYS A 60 -1.05 6.74 25.43
CA LYS A 60 0.17 6.82 24.64
C LYS A 60 1.16 5.77 25.14
N GLY A 61 1.75 5.00 24.20
CA GLY A 61 2.78 4.02 24.47
C GLY A 61 2.26 2.65 24.94
N TRP A 62 0.97 2.37 24.77
CA TRP A 62 0.45 1.04 25.12
C TRP A 62 0.79 0.02 24.03
N TYR A 63 1.37 -1.11 24.43
CA TYR A 63 1.53 -2.32 23.64
C TYR A 63 1.74 -3.53 24.55
N ASP A 64 1.40 -4.72 24.06
CA ASP A 64 1.53 -5.98 24.77
C ASP A 64 2.35 -6.96 23.91
N PRO A 65 3.65 -7.16 24.21
CA PRO A 65 4.51 -8.01 23.39
C PRO A 65 4.02 -9.45 23.35
N LYS A 66 3.90 -10.01 22.14
CA LYS A 66 3.54 -11.42 21.93
C LYS A 66 4.72 -12.20 21.35
N PRO A 67 4.97 -13.44 21.81
CA PRO A 67 5.92 -14.32 21.13
C PRO A 67 5.56 -14.48 19.66
N SER A 68 6.56 -14.47 18.80
CA SER A 68 6.38 -14.66 17.36
C SER A 68 7.05 -15.95 16.90
N PRO A 69 6.37 -16.78 16.11
CA PRO A 69 6.95 -17.99 15.52
C PRO A 69 7.94 -17.68 14.38
N TRP A 70 7.95 -16.42 13.89
CA TRP A 70 8.79 -15.98 12.76
C TRP A 70 10.15 -15.48 13.23
N PHE A 71 10.78 -16.28 14.11
CA PHE A 71 12.16 -16.10 14.57
C PHE A 71 12.86 -17.44 14.70
N GLU A 72 14.11 -17.49 14.31
CA GLU A 72 15.03 -18.61 14.54
C GLU A 72 15.99 -18.25 15.66
N GLU A 73 16.23 -19.16 16.59
CA GLU A 73 17.31 -19.04 17.58
C GLU A 73 18.65 -19.35 16.89
N ILE A 74 19.56 -18.38 16.89
CA ILE A 74 20.89 -18.50 16.26
C ILE A 74 22.05 -18.62 17.26
N GLY A 75 21.72 -18.93 18.52
CA GLY A 75 22.68 -19.11 19.62
C GLY A 75 23.09 -17.81 20.29
N ASN A 76 23.75 -17.90 21.44
CA ASN A 76 24.23 -16.76 22.23
C ASN A 76 23.15 -15.70 22.57
N ASN A 77 21.95 -16.14 22.89
CA ASN A 77 20.77 -15.28 23.10
C ASN A 77 20.44 -14.37 21.91
N LYS A 78 20.80 -14.78 20.69
CA LYS A 78 20.44 -14.08 19.45
C LYS A 78 19.33 -14.81 18.72
N VAL A 79 18.52 -14.04 18.02
CA VAL A 79 17.48 -14.52 17.12
C VAL A 79 17.60 -13.87 15.75
N ARG A 80 17.17 -14.58 14.69
CA ARG A 80 16.98 -14.03 13.36
C ARG A 80 15.50 -13.96 13.04
N CYS A 81 15.02 -12.80 12.63
CA CYS A 81 13.65 -12.63 12.14
C CYS A 81 13.53 -13.20 10.72
N THR A 82 12.57 -14.11 10.51
CA THR A 82 12.33 -14.81 9.24
C THR A 82 11.06 -14.31 8.52
N LEU A 83 10.47 -13.20 8.99
CA LEU A 83 9.20 -12.71 8.45
C LEU A 83 9.35 -12.00 7.11
N CYS A 84 10.42 -11.26 6.91
CA CYS A 84 10.67 -10.52 5.68
C CYS A 84 12.14 -10.66 5.24
N PRO A 85 12.47 -10.35 3.96
CA PRO A 85 13.82 -10.55 3.39
C PRO A 85 14.94 -9.77 4.08
N LYS A 86 14.64 -8.85 5.00
CA LYS A 86 15.66 -8.19 5.85
C LYS A 86 16.45 -9.17 6.70
N GLY A 87 15.85 -10.28 7.13
CA GLY A 87 16.53 -11.32 7.91
C GLY A 87 17.26 -10.80 9.15
N CYS A 88 16.68 -9.83 9.88
CA CYS A 88 17.34 -9.09 10.95
C CYS A 88 17.82 -10.02 12.06
N GLU A 89 19.13 -10.00 12.36
CA GLU A 89 19.72 -10.66 13.52
C GLU A 89 19.70 -9.70 14.71
N LEU A 90 19.11 -10.12 15.82
CA LEU A 90 18.91 -9.32 17.01
C LEU A 90 19.58 -9.97 18.20
N GLY A 91 20.45 -9.23 18.89
CA GLY A 91 20.95 -9.57 20.21
C GLY A 91 19.88 -9.37 21.28
N ASP A 92 20.17 -9.81 22.51
CA ASP A 92 19.25 -9.67 23.63
C ASP A 92 18.90 -8.18 23.89
N GLY A 93 17.62 -7.85 23.99
CA GLY A 93 17.11 -6.49 24.12
C GLY A 93 17.15 -5.65 22.84
N GLU A 94 17.67 -6.18 21.73
CA GLU A 94 17.71 -5.45 20.46
C GLU A 94 16.38 -5.50 19.72
N ARG A 95 16.10 -4.39 19.01
CA ARG A 95 14.90 -4.19 18.20
C ARG A 95 15.30 -4.01 16.72
N SER A 96 14.50 -4.61 15.85
CA SER A 96 14.70 -4.52 14.40
C SER A 96 14.47 -3.10 13.85
N PRO A 97 15.00 -2.78 12.66
CA PRO A 97 14.75 -1.50 11.99
C PRO A 97 13.27 -1.17 11.73
N CYS A 98 12.40 -2.19 11.62
CA CYS A 98 10.95 -1.97 11.50
C CYS A 98 10.28 -1.50 12.82
N ARG A 99 11.01 -1.47 13.95
CA ARG A 99 10.64 -0.93 15.27
C ARG A 99 9.62 -1.74 16.07
N VAL A 100 9.12 -2.85 15.53
CA VAL A 100 8.04 -3.64 16.14
C VAL A 100 8.40 -5.12 16.34
N ARG A 101 9.66 -5.50 16.10
CA ARG A 101 10.19 -6.84 16.31
C ARG A 101 11.37 -6.75 17.27
N GLU A 102 11.37 -7.55 18.34
CA GLU A 102 12.34 -7.44 19.45
C GLU A 102 12.80 -8.82 19.91
N ASN A 103 14.06 -8.93 20.33
CA ASN A 103 14.58 -10.10 21.05
C ASN A 103 14.52 -9.85 22.55
N ARG A 104 13.96 -10.79 23.30
CA ARG A 104 13.97 -10.83 24.77
C ARG A 104 14.45 -12.18 25.25
N ASP A 105 15.58 -12.22 25.91
CA ASP A 105 16.16 -13.44 26.45
C ASP A 105 16.31 -14.58 25.43
N GLY A 106 16.73 -14.26 24.19
CA GLY A 106 16.91 -15.23 23.12
C GLY A 106 15.60 -15.67 22.44
N LYS A 107 14.48 -14.98 22.66
CA LYS A 107 13.19 -15.24 22.04
C LYS A 107 12.69 -14.03 21.28
N GLY A 108 12.10 -14.26 20.09
CA GLY A 108 11.55 -13.20 19.25
C GLY A 108 10.11 -12.83 19.63
N TYR A 109 9.84 -11.53 19.65
CA TYR A 109 8.53 -10.96 19.97
C TYR A 109 8.08 -9.97 18.89
N THR A 110 6.76 -9.94 18.65
CA THR A 110 6.09 -8.81 18.00
C THR A 110 5.58 -7.83 19.05
N LEU A 111 5.66 -6.53 18.71
CA LEU A 111 5.14 -5.43 19.55
C LEU A 111 3.87 -4.82 18.91
N SER A 112 3.41 -5.38 17.81
CA SER A 112 2.27 -4.90 17.03
C SER A 112 1.17 -5.96 16.99
N HIS A 113 0.59 -6.27 18.16
CA HIS A 113 -0.52 -7.20 18.29
C HIS A 113 -1.58 -6.63 19.23
N GLY A 114 -2.78 -6.39 18.73
CA GLY A 114 -3.89 -5.84 19.50
C GLY A 114 -3.78 -4.34 19.80
N ASN A 115 -2.89 -3.62 19.14
CA ASN A 115 -2.60 -2.21 19.36
C ASN A 115 -2.64 -1.37 18.05
N PRO A 116 -3.74 -1.42 17.27
CA PRO A 116 -3.84 -0.59 16.08
C PRO A 116 -3.80 0.90 16.46
N THR A 117 -3.15 1.69 15.60
CA THR A 117 -3.07 3.16 15.71
C THR A 117 -4.06 3.85 14.79
N LEU A 118 -4.58 3.13 13.83
CA LEU A 118 -5.61 3.57 12.92
C LEU A 118 -6.67 2.47 12.82
N VAL A 119 -7.93 2.86 13.01
CA VAL A 119 -9.11 2.03 12.74
C VAL A 119 -10.18 2.95 12.19
N GLN A 120 -10.62 2.70 10.97
CA GLN A 120 -11.62 3.55 10.31
C GLN A 120 -12.43 2.78 9.28
N GLU A 121 -13.64 3.27 9.03
CA GLU A 121 -14.47 2.78 7.94
C GLU A 121 -14.19 3.60 6.67
N ASP A 122 -13.93 2.90 5.57
CA ASP A 122 -13.65 3.50 4.28
C ASP A 122 -14.51 2.90 3.16
N PRO A 123 -14.72 3.63 2.04
CA PRO A 123 -15.05 2.99 0.78
C PRO A 123 -13.94 2.01 0.38
N ILE A 124 -14.32 0.87 -0.20
CA ILE A 124 -13.36 -0.16 -0.61
C ILE A 124 -12.37 0.36 -1.66
N GLU A 125 -12.80 1.31 -2.48
CA GLU A 125 -11.98 1.98 -3.49
C GLU A 125 -10.81 2.76 -2.88
N ARG A 126 -10.93 3.19 -1.61
CA ARG A 126 -9.83 3.87 -0.90
C ARG A 126 -8.79 2.89 -0.38
N ALA A 127 -9.14 1.62 -0.20
CA ALA A 127 -8.28 0.58 0.36
C ALA A 127 -7.29 -0.11 -0.61
N PRO A 128 -6.95 0.27 -1.79
CA PRO A 128 -7.52 0.61 -3.08
C PRO A 128 -7.88 -0.65 -3.90
N PHE A 129 -9.07 -1.14 -3.74
CA PHE A 129 -9.57 -2.30 -4.47
C PHE A 129 -10.68 -1.89 -5.44
N TYR A 130 -10.46 -2.10 -6.74
CA TYR A 130 -11.41 -1.73 -7.80
C TYR A 130 -12.16 -2.92 -8.36
N HIS A 131 -11.64 -4.13 -8.18
CA HIS A 131 -12.27 -5.39 -8.58
C HIS A 131 -12.75 -6.22 -7.38
N VAL A 132 -13.07 -5.55 -6.28
CA VAL A 132 -13.62 -6.19 -5.08
C VAL A 132 -14.83 -5.40 -4.59
N MET A 133 -16.01 -6.01 -4.62
CA MET A 133 -17.28 -5.46 -4.10
C MET A 133 -17.43 -3.94 -4.22
N PRO A 134 -17.46 -3.36 -5.44
CA PRO A 134 -17.49 -1.91 -5.65
C PRO A 134 -18.66 -1.25 -4.89
N ALA A 135 -18.43 -0.01 -4.43
CA ALA A 135 -19.35 0.75 -3.59
C ALA A 135 -19.60 0.16 -2.18
N SER A 136 -18.88 -0.87 -1.78
CA SER A 136 -18.97 -1.40 -0.41
C SER A 136 -18.08 -0.64 0.57
N ARG A 137 -18.20 -0.98 1.86
CA ARG A 137 -17.39 -0.40 2.94
C ARG A 137 -16.50 -1.45 3.57
N VAL A 138 -15.35 -1.04 4.03
CA VAL A 138 -14.33 -1.85 4.70
C VAL A 138 -13.97 -1.22 6.04
N LEU A 139 -13.76 -2.03 7.08
CA LEU A 139 -13.10 -1.59 8.31
C LEU A 139 -11.59 -1.74 8.11
N SER A 140 -10.92 -0.62 7.91
CA SER A 140 -9.47 -0.57 7.71
C SER A 140 -8.74 -0.39 9.03
N LEU A 141 -7.64 -1.13 9.22
CA LEU A 141 -6.79 -0.99 10.40
C LEU A 141 -5.30 -1.03 10.05
N SER A 142 -4.50 -0.36 10.88
CA SER A 142 -3.05 -0.33 10.79
C SER A 142 -2.39 -0.16 12.16
N THR A 143 -1.15 -0.64 12.26
CA THR A 143 -0.24 -0.33 13.37
C THR A 143 0.92 0.55 12.87
N VAL A 144 1.83 0.92 13.78
CA VAL A 144 3.06 1.61 13.42
C VAL A 144 4.16 0.67 12.96
N GLY A 145 5.21 1.26 12.37
CA GLY A 145 6.36 0.54 11.85
C GLY A 145 6.25 0.19 10.37
N CYS A 146 7.39 -0.09 9.74
CA CYS A 146 7.47 -0.56 8.36
C CYS A 146 8.81 -1.28 8.15
N ASN A 147 8.82 -2.36 7.38
CA ASN A 147 10.04 -3.08 7.02
C ASN A 147 10.78 -2.49 5.81
N LEU A 148 10.28 -1.39 5.25
CA LEU A 148 10.92 -0.59 4.21
C LEU A 148 11.23 0.83 4.72
N ALA A 149 11.92 1.64 3.87
CA ALA A 149 12.35 3.00 4.22
C ALA A 149 12.16 3.97 3.05
N CYS A 150 11.02 3.88 2.36
CA CYS A 150 10.70 4.63 1.15
C CYS A 150 10.89 6.13 1.35
N HIS A 151 11.65 6.78 0.46
CA HIS A 151 11.88 8.23 0.51
C HIS A 151 10.63 9.06 0.17
N PHE A 152 9.64 8.44 -0.44
CA PHE A 152 8.34 9.01 -0.84
C PHE A 152 7.17 8.55 0.04
N CYS A 153 7.44 8.04 1.25
CA CYS A 153 6.41 7.48 2.11
C CYS A 153 5.36 8.53 2.48
N GLU A 154 4.10 8.24 2.19
CA GLU A 154 2.97 9.15 2.50
C GLU A 154 2.59 9.10 3.98
N VAL A 155 2.91 8.00 4.66
CA VAL A 155 2.60 7.74 6.08
C VAL A 155 3.88 7.60 6.92
N TRP A 156 4.92 8.37 6.57
CA TRP A 156 6.23 8.30 7.21
C TRP A 156 6.19 8.54 8.73
N ASP A 157 5.21 9.31 9.19
CA ASP A 157 4.96 9.62 10.59
C ASP A 157 4.41 8.43 11.40
N MET A 158 3.80 7.45 10.74
CA MET A 158 3.43 6.13 11.30
C MET A 158 4.49 5.06 11.05
N ALA A 159 5.06 5.05 9.83
CA ALA A 159 5.99 4.03 9.40
C ALA A 159 7.34 4.06 10.15
N LEU A 160 7.74 5.24 10.66
CA LEU A 160 9.06 5.47 11.23
C LEU A 160 9.07 5.68 12.75
N VAL A 161 8.00 5.30 13.43
CA VAL A 161 7.87 5.41 14.89
C VAL A 161 7.70 4.05 15.56
N ALA A 162 7.99 3.98 16.85
CA ALA A 162 7.80 2.78 17.65
C ALA A 162 6.44 2.84 18.39
N PRO A 163 5.90 1.70 18.85
CA PRO A 163 4.62 1.66 19.57
C PRO A 163 4.57 2.58 20.80
N GLU A 164 5.70 2.79 21.47
CA GLU A 164 5.81 3.67 22.64
C GLU A 164 5.61 5.16 22.33
N GLU A 165 5.76 5.55 21.07
CA GLU A 165 5.76 6.96 20.66
C GLU A 165 4.36 7.47 20.27
N VAL A 166 3.39 6.57 20.12
CA VAL A 166 2.05 6.87 19.58
C VAL A 166 0.94 6.48 20.54
N HIS A 167 -0.27 6.97 20.26
CA HIS A 167 -1.50 6.43 20.82
C HIS A 167 -1.95 5.23 20.00
N ALA A 168 -2.35 4.15 20.69
CA ALA A 168 -2.93 2.97 20.06
C ALA A 168 -4.22 2.58 20.79
N TYR A 169 -5.12 1.90 20.10
CA TYR A 169 -6.31 1.29 20.73
C TYR A 169 -5.93 -0.04 21.37
N HIS A 170 -6.59 -0.43 22.45
CA HIS A 170 -6.57 -1.82 22.89
C HIS A 170 -7.68 -2.56 22.15
N MET A 171 -7.31 -3.29 21.13
CA MET A 171 -8.27 -3.95 20.23
C MET A 171 -7.76 -5.36 19.88
N PRO A 172 -8.02 -6.37 20.74
CA PRO A 172 -7.69 -7.76 20.40
C PRO A 172 -8.43 -8.22 19.15
N PRO A 173 -8.01 -9.30 18.47
CA PRO A 173 -8.60 -9.76 17.22
C PRO A 173 -10.12 -9.92 17.25
N GLU A 174 -10.67 -10.42 18.35
CA GLU A 174 -12.11 -10.63 18.55
C GLU A 174 -12.89 -9.30 18.51
N GLU A 175 -12.29 -8.25 19.05
CA GLU A 175 -12.90 -6.92 19.07
C GLU A 175 -12.97 -6.29 17.67
N VAL A 176 -11.99 -6.56 16.82
CA VAL A 176 -12.03 -6.12 15.40
C VAL A 176 -13.26 -6.72 14.70
N ILE A 177 -13.57 -7.98 14.96
CA ILE A 177 -14.75 -8.64 14.38
C ILE A 177 -16.04 -8.00 14.92
N VAL A 178 -16.11 -7.74 16.22
CA VAL A 178 -17.27 -7.08 16.84
C VAL A 178 -17.48 -5.70 16.21
N GLN A 179 -16.43 -4.92 16.04
CA GLN A 179 -16.51 -3.58 15.42
C GLN A 179 -16.92 -3.65 13.94
N ALA A 180 -16.38 -4.59 13.17
CA ALA A 180 -16.77 -4.78 11.77
C ALA A 180 -18.26 -5.14 11.64
N GLN A 181 -18.75 -6.03 12.48
CA GLN A 181 -20.17 -6.41 12.52
C GLN A 181 -21.08 -5.25 12.97
N ALA A 182 -20.65 -4.49 13.99
CA ALA A 182 -21.40 -3.31 14.48
C ALA A 182 -21.48 -2.21 13.40
N ALA A 183 -20.40 -2.02 12.62
CA ALA A 183 -20.37 -1.10 11.49
C ALA A 183 -21.15 -1.60 10.27
N GLY A 184 -21.54 -2.87 10.24
CA GLY A 184 -22.25 -3.47 9.10
C GLY A 184 -21.39 -3.57 7.83
N VAL A 185 -20.06 -3.64 7.97
CA VAL A 185 -19.15 -3.80 6.84
C VAL A 185 -18.97 -5.28 6.48
N SER A 186 -18.67 -5.56 5.21
CA SER A 186 -18.45 -6.93 4.72
C SER A 186 -16.98 -7.31 4.65
N ALA A 187 -16.09 -6.36 4.90
CA ALA A 187 -14.64 -6.54 4.71
C ALA A 187 -13.82 -5.94 5.85
N ILE A 188 -12.66 -6.57 6.11
CA ILE A 188 -11.59 -6.03 6.95
C ILE A 188 -10.40 -5.73 6.03
N GLY A 189 -9.86 -4.50 6.13
CA GLY A 189 -8.71 -4.03 5.35
C GLY A 189 -7.47 -3.87 6.24
N TYR A 190 -6.38 -4.51 5.87
CA TYR A 190 -5.06 -4.32 6.45
C TYR A 190 -4.30 -3.36 5.52
N ALA A 191 -4.35 -2.06 5.82
CA ALA A 191 -3.95 -1.01 4.88
C ALA A 191 -3.35 0.22 5.59
N PHE A 192 -2.97 1.25 4.82
CA PHE A 192 -2.37 2.54 5.22
C PHE A 192 -0.94 2.44 5.77
N GLY A 193 -0.65 1.54 6.71
CA GLY A 193 0.71 1.15 7.12
C GLY A 193 1.17 -0.09 6.36
N GLU A 194 2.18 -0.78 6.89
CA GLU A 194 2.68 -2.01 6.29
C GLU A 194 2.18 -3.24 7.05
N PRO A 195 1.25 -4.04 6.49
CA PRO A 195 0.67 -5.18 7.19
C PRO A 195 1.68 -6.26 7.60
N VAL A 196 2.77 -6.42 6.88
CA VAL A 196 3.80 -7.41 7.21
C VAL A 196 4.37 -7.20 8.60
N VAL A 197 4.47 -5.97 9.09
CA VAL A 197 5.06 -5.71 10.42
C VAL A 197 4.14 -6.06 11.58
N PHE A 198 2.82 -6.17 11.34
CA PHE A 198 1.85 -6.68 12.33
C PHE A 198 1.22 -8.01 11.89
N TYR A 199 2.02 -8.84 11.26
CA TYR A 199 1.62 -10.10 10.64
C TYR A 199 0.82 -11.02 11.57
N GLU A 200 1.28 -11.26 12.79
CA GLU A 200 0.60 -12.14 13.75
C GLU A 200 -0.81 -11.62 14.07
N TYR A 201 -0.93 -10.31 14.27
CA TYR A 201 -2.22 -9.66 14.53
C TYR A 201 -3.15 -9.76 13.31
N MET A 202 -2.62 -9.46 12.12
CA MET A 202 -3.35 -9.62 10.86
C MET A 202 -3.81 -11.06 10.66
N LEU A 203 -2.95 -12.05 10.88
CA LEU A 203 -3.29 -13.47 10.70
C LEU A 203 -4.38 -13.93 11.67
N ASP A 204 -4.31 -13.51 12.93
CA ASP A 204 -5.31 -13.87 13.95
C ASP A 204 -6.67 -13.23 13.62
N ILE A 205 -6.71 -11.96 13.20
CA ILE A 205 -7.93 -11.32 12.72
C ILE A 205 -8.45 -12.01 11.47
N ALA A 206 -7.59 -12.30 10.48
CA ALA A 206 -8.01 -12.88 9.21
C ALA A 206 -8.66 -14.25 9.38
N ARG A 207 -8.15 -15.07 10.30
CA ARG A 207 -8.77 -16.35 10.67
C ARG A 207 -10.16 -16.17 11.26
N LEU A 208 -10.32 -15.23 12.17
CA LEU A 208 -11.63 -14.94 12.79
C LEU A 208 -12.60 -14.32 11.79
N ALA A 209 -12.15 -13.40 10.95
CA ALA A 209 -12.94 -12.78 9.89
C ALA A 209 -13.47 -13.83 8.92
N HIS A 210 -12.62 -14.73 8.45
CA HIS A 210 -13.01 -15.85 7.58
C HIS A 210 -14.07 -16.76 8.23
N GLN A 211 -13.92 -17.06 9.53
CA GLN A 211 -14.93 -17.85 10.28
C GLN A 211 -16.28 -17.12 10.43
N ASN A 212 -16.27 -15.79 10.35
CA ASN A 212 -17.48 -14.95 10.47
C ASN A 212 -18.03 -14.47 9.12
N GLY A 213 -17.51 -14.97 8.00
CA GLY A 213 -17.97 -14.62 6.65
C GLY A 213 -17.61 -13.20 6.22
N LEU A 214 -16.60 -12.59 6.85
CA LEU A 214 -16.03 -11.32 6.43
C LEU A 214 -14.85 -11.58 5.49
N ILE A 215 -14.71 -10.79 4.45
CA ILE A 215 -13.57 -10.87 3.53
C ILE A 215 -12.37 -10.09 4.07
N ASN A 216 -11.17 -10.56 3.76
CA ASN A 216 -9.89 -10.01 4.19
C ASN A 216 -9.14 -9.39 3.02
N LEU A 217 -8.80 -8.13 3.13
CA LEU A 217 -8.13 -7.32 2.10
C LEU A 217 -6.79 -6.83 2.59
N VAL A 218 -5.72 -7.13 1.86
CA VAL A 218 -4.35 -6.75 2.24
C VAL A 218 -3.80 -5.74 1.23
N HIS A 219 -3.46 -4.53 1.67
CA HIS A 219 -2.71 -3.56 0.87
C HIS A 219 -1.30 -3.43 1.47
N SER A 220 -0.29 -3.90 0.75
CA SER A 220 1.08 -4.06 1.25
C SER A 220 2.12 -3.72 0.20
N ALA A 221 3.32 -3.38 0.64
CA ALA A 221 4.50 -3.31 -0.23
C ALA A 221 4.99 -4.70 -0.72
N GLY A 222 4.39 -5.78 -0.23
CA GLY A 222 4.71 -7.13 -0.66
C GLY A 222 6.10 -7.63 -0.27
N TYR A 223 6.79 -6.97 0.68
CA TYR A 223 8.14 -7.33 1.09
C TYR A 223 8.10 -8.32 2.27
N ILE A 224 7.71 -9.57 1.95
CA ILE A 224 7.48 -10.67 2.89
C ILE A 224 8.18 -11.94 2.40
N GLU A 225 8.59 -12.81 3.32
CA GLU A 225 9.12 -14.13 2.96
C GLU A 225 8.01 -15.08 2.46
N SER A 226 8.42 -16.06 1.65
CA SER A 226 7.48 -16.99 0.98
C SER A 226 6.67 -17.83 1.97
N GLU A 227 7.29 -18.30 3.06
CA GLU A 227 6.63 -19.16 4.04
C GLU A 227 5.52 -18.44 4.81
N PRO A 228 5.74 -17.27 5.45
CA PRO A 228 4.68 -16.53 6.09
C PRO A 228 3.59 -16.07 5.11
N LEU A 229 3.94 -15.72 3.85
CA LEU A 229 2.93 -15.37 2.85
C LEU A 229 2.00 -16.54 2.55
N ARG A 230 2.56 -17.72 2.26
CA ARG A 230 1.76 -18.93 2.01
C ARG A 230 0.89 -19.34 3.21
N ALA A 231 1.37 -19.10 4.44
CA ALA A 231 0.58 -19.37 5.64
C ALA A 231 -0.60 -18.38 5.80
N LEU A 232 -0.50 -17.18 5.22
CA LEU A 232 -1.55 -16.16 5.22
C LEU A 232 -2.57 -16.36 4.10
N CYS A 233 -2.15 -16.77 2.90
CA CYS A 233 -2.98 -16.88 1.69
C CYS A 233 -4.34 -17.58 1.89
N PRO A 234 -4.47 -18.67 2.69
CA PRO A 234 -5.76 -19.33 2.92
C PRO A 234 -6.83 -18.45 3.60
N TYR A 235 -6.45 -17.31 4.16
CA TYR A 235 -7.32 -16.44 4.95
C TYR A 235 -7.51 -15.07 4.34
N ILE A 236 -6.90 -14.76 3.19
CA ILE A 236 -7.06 -13.48 2.49
C ILE A 236 -7.75 -13.68 1.15
N ASP A 237 -8.70 -12.80 0.86
CA ASP A 237 -9.54 -12.86 -0.34
C ASP A 237 -8.96 -12.05 -1.48
N ALA A 238 -8.33 -10.92 -1.15
CA ALA A 238 -7.67 -10.06 -2.13
C ALA A 238 -6.45 -9.35 -1.54
N ALA A 239 -5.46 -9.10 -2.41
CA ALA A 239 -4.27 -8.33 -2.10
C ALA A 239 -4.06 -7.24 -3.15
N ASN A 240 -3.76 -6.02 -2.72
CA ASN A 240 -3.19 -4.99 -3.57
C ASN A 240 -1.73 -4.80 -3.18
N ILE A 241 -0.82 -5.01 -4.13
CA ILE A 241 0.62 -4.95 -3.88
C ILE A 241 1.23 -3.72 -4.55
N ASP A 242 1.93 -2.93 -3.74
CA ASP A 242 2.69 -1.80 -4.24
C ASP A 242 3.96 -2.26 -4.97
N LEU A 243 3.89 -2.43 -6.30
CA LEU A 243 5.09 -2.57 -7.12
C LEU A 243 5.67 -1.17 -7.38
N LYS A 244 6.55 -0.74 -6.48
CA LYS A 244 7.00 0.66 -6.37
C LYS A 244 7.91 1.11 -7.51
N GLY A 245 8.49 0.17 -8.26
CA GLY A 245 9.34 0.37 -9.43
C GLY A 245 9.76 -0.97 -10.02
N PHE A 246 10.47 -0.95 -11.16
CA PHE A 246 10.95 -2.16 -11.83
C PHE A 246 12.46 -2.12 -12.08
N ASP A 247 13.18 -1.42 -11.20
CA ASP A 247 14.63 -1.26 -11.21
C ASP A 247 15.20 -1.67 -9.83
N PRO A 248 16.12 -2.68 -9.77
CA PRO A 248 16.75 -3.11 -8.52
C PRO A 248 17.54 -2.02 -7.79
N GLU A 249 18.16 -1.06 -8.50
CA GLU A 249 18.88 0.06 -7.89
C GLU A 249 17.91 1.02 -7.21
N TYR A 250 16.78 1.33 -7.87
CA TYR A 250 15.69 2.10 -7.29
C TYR A 250 15.18 1.49 -5.97
N TYR A 251 14.97 0.16 -5.95
CA TYR A 251 14.52 -0.53 -4.74
C TYR A 251 15.54 -0.41 -3.60
N ARG A 252 16.83 -0.60 -3.87
CA ARG A 252 17.87 -0.50 -2.84
C ARG A 252 18.02 0.92 -2.30
N GLU A 253 18.03 1.92 -3.16
CA GLU A 253 18.38 3.30 -2.79
C GLU A 253 17.20 4.11 -2.27
N LEU A 254 15.99 3.93 -2.84
CA LEU A 254 14.84 4.78 -2.54
C LEU A 254 13.72 4.07 -1.77
N VAL A 255 13.59 2.76 -1.93
CA VAL A 255 12.61 1.95 -1.20
C VAL A 255 13.23 1.35 0.07
N GLY A 256 14.52 1.06 0.03
CA GLY A 256 15.23 0.42 1.15
C GLY A 256 14.97 -1.07 1.26
N GLY A 257 14.74 -1.75 0.14
CA GLY A 257 14.51 -3.18 0.00
C GLY A 257 15.07 -3.70 -1.33
N GLU A 258 14.58 -4.83 -1.76
CA GLU A 258 14.95 -5.49 -3.01
C GLU A 258 13.69 -5.75 -3.86
N LEU A 259 13.82 -5.74 -5.20
CA LEU A 259 12.70 -5.94 -6.12
C LEU A 259 12.24 -7.41 -6.14
N ASP A 260 13.18 -8.36 -6.25
CA ASP A 260 12.86 -9.77 -6.46
C ASP A 260 11.91 -10.39 -5.42
N PRO A 261 12.03 -10.08 -4.10
CA PRO A 261 11.06 -10.57 -3.13
C PRO A 261 9.62 -10.07 -3.37
N VAL A 262 9.46 -8.84 -3.90
CA VAL A 262 8.12 -8.30 -4.22
C VAL A 262 7.54 -9.00 -5.45
N LEU A 263 8.36 -9.25 -6.47
CA LEU A 263 7.95 -10.03 -7.64
C LEU A 263 7.54 -11.44 -7.21
N ARG A 264 8.33 -12.06 -6.34
CA ARG A 264 8.02 -13.37 -5.77
C ARG A 264 6.71 -13.40 -4.98
N THR A 265 6.40 -12.32 -4.25
CA THR A 265 5.10 -12.17 -3.57
C THR A 265 3.94 -12.20 -4.56
N LEU A 266 4.03 -11.47 -5.66
CA LEU A 266 3.00 -11.46 -6.72
C LEU A 266 2.83 -12.84 -7.38
N GLU A 267 3.93 -13.54 -7.63
CA GLU A 267 3.90 -14.93 -8.16
C GLU A 267 3.17 -15.87 -7.19
N ILE A 268 3.50 -15.82 -5.89
CA ILE A 268 2.88 -16.67 -4.87
C ILE A 268 1.38 -16.36 -4.75
N LEU A 269 0.97 -15.10 -4.73
CA LEU A 269 -0.45 -14.74 -4.67
C LEU A 269 -1.24 -15.32 -5.85
N LYS A 270 -0.65 -15.32 -7.06
CA LYS A 270 -1.23 -15.99 -8.23
C LYS A 270 -1.28 -17.51 -8.05
N GLU A 271 -0.19 -18.15 -7.61
CA GLU A 271 -0.12 -19.59 -7.35
C GLU A 271 -1.19 -20.04 -6.34
N GLU A 272 -1.43 -19.23 -5.29
CA GLU A 272 -2.42 -19.48 -4.22
C GLU A 272 -3.85 -19.01 -4.58
N ASN A 273 -4.08 -18.50 -5.80
CA ASN A 273 -5.37 -18.00 -6.29
C ASN A 273 -5.99 -16.87 -5.46
N VAL A 274 -5.18 -16.02 -4.84
CA VAL A 274 -5.61 -14.79 -4.19
C VAL A 274 -5.89 -13.75 -5.27
N HIS A 275 -7.07 -13.09 -5.23
CA HIS A 275 -7.31 -11.97 -6.15
C HIS A 275 -6.27 -10.88 -5.93
N THR A 276 -5.57 -10.48 -6.99
CA THR A 276 -4.44 -9.56 -6.87
C THR A 276 -4.64 -8.36 -7.75
N GLU A 277 -4.46 -7.16 -7.16
CA GLU A 277 -4.35 -5.89 -7.85
C GLU A 277 -2.94 -5.31 -7.58
N ILE A 278 -2.44 -4.46 -8.46
CA ILE A 278 -1.10 -3.86 -8.34
C ILE A 278 -1.23 -2.34 -8.31
N THR A 279 -0.56 -1.70 -7.35
CA THR A 279 -0.40 -0.25 -7.34
C THR A 279 1.03 0.14 -7.69
N HIS A 280 1.18 1.04 -8.67
CA HIS A 280 2.45 1.63 -9.06
C HIS A 280 2.42 3.15 -8.90
N LEU A 281 3.23 3.69 -7.99
CA LEU A 281 3.35 5.13 -7.78
C LEU A 281 4.31 5.71 -8.82
N VAL A 282 3.81 6.57 -9.70
CA VAL A 282 4.62 7.23 -10.75
C VAL A 282 5.23 8.51 -10.20
N ILE A 283 6.56 8.55 -10.05
CA ILE A 283 7.30 9.68 -9.48
C ILE A 283 8.11 10.36 -10.58
N PRO A 284 7.87 11.65 -10.89
CA PRO A 284 8.57 12.37 -11.95
C PRO A 284 10.08 12.33 -11.78
N THR A 285 10.82 12.08 -12.85
CA THR A 285 12.28 12.02 -12.92
C THR A 285 12.95 10.88 -12.14
N ILE A 286 12.16 10.08 -11.43
CA ILE A 286 12.68 8.99 -10.58
C ILE A 286 12.36 7.62 -11.19
N ASN A 287 11.08 7.30 -11.42
CA ASN A 287 10.63 6.02 -11.96
C ASN A 287 9.67 6.15 -13.16
N ASP A 288 9.64 7.33 -13.80
CA ASP A 288 8.81 7.64 -14.96
C ASP A 288 9.50 7.35 -16.31
N ASP A 289 10.55 6.52 -16.31
CA ASP A 289 11.17 5.99 -17.51
C ASP A 289 10.23 5.01 -18.22
N LEU A 290 9.82 5.36 -19.43
CA LEU A 290 8.81 4.60 -20.17
C LEU A 290 9.30 3.24 -20.67
N ASP A 291 10.61 3.04 -20.83
CA ASP A 291 11.16 1.75 -21.25
C ASP A 291 11.16 0.77 -20.06
N VAL A 292 11.61 1.19 -18.89
CA VAL A 292 11.51 0.42 -17.64
C VAL A 292 10.05 0.11 -17.30
N PHE A 293 9.14 1.06 -17.54
CA PHE A 293 7.70 0.85 -17.34
C PHE A 293 7.12 -0.19 -18.30
N ARG A 294 7.54 -0.22 -19.58
CA ARG A 294 7.16 -1.28 -20.53
C ARG A 294 7.66 -2.65 -20.09
N GLU A 295 8.89 -2.75 -19.59
CA GLU A 295 9.44 -4.00 -19.04
C GLU A 295 8.57 -4.50 -17.88
N MET A 296 8.14 -3.61 -16.96
CA MET A 296 7.23 -3.95 -15.88
C MET A 296 5.88 -4.47 -16.41
N CYS A 297 5.25 -3.77 -17.37
CA CYS A 297 3.99 -4.19 -17.96
C CYS A 297 4.11 -5.54 -18.67
N THR A 298 5.21 -5.79 -19.37
CA THR A 298 5.51 -7.08 -20.01
C THR A 298 5.62 -8.19 -18.97
N TRP A 299 6.35 -7.96 -17.89
CA TRP A 299 6.48 -8.92 -16.80
C TRP A 299 5.11 -9.24 -16.15
N ILE A 300 4.28 -8.21 -15.88
CA ILE A 300 2.93 -8.39 -15.35
C ILE A 300 2.10 -9.27 -16.29
N LEU A 301 2.09 -8.94 -17.58
CA LEU A 301 1.35 -9.70 -18.59
C LEU A 301 1.79 -11.17 -18.67
N GLU A 302 3.08 -11.41 -18.79
CA GLU A 302 3.64 -12.76 -18.96
C GLU A 302 3.52 -13.60 -17.70
N THR A 303 3.73 -12.99 -16.52
CA THR A 303 3.75 -13.70 -15.25
C THR A 303 2.36 -13.82 -14.63
N LEU A 304 1.60 -12.75 -14.58
CA LEU A 304 0.32 -12.67 -13.86
C LEU A 304 -0.90 -12.79 -14.80
N GLY A 305 -0.77 -12.34 -16.03
CA GLY A 305 -1.80 -12.36 -17.06
C GLY A 305 -2.41 -10.98 -17.33
N PRO A 306 -3.29 -10.88 -18.36
CA PRO A 306 -3.83 -9.61 -18.83
C PRO A 306 -4.87 -8.99 -17.89
N ASP A 307 -5.42 -9.77 -16.97
CA ASP A 307 -6.61 -9.40 -16.19
C ASP A 307 -6.27 -8.85 -14.80
N VAL A 308 -4.99 -8.71 -14.46
CA VAL A 308 -4.56 -8.11 -13.18
C VAL A 308 -4.74 -6.61 -13.24
N PRO A 309 -5.56 -6.00 -12.36
CA PRO A 309 -5.75 -4.55 -12.32
C PRO A 309 -4.45 -3.84 -11.92
N LEU A 310 -4.03 -2.86 -12.75
CA LEU A 310 -2.87 -2.01 -12.50
C LEU A 310 -3.32 -0.59 -12.19
N HIS A 311 -3.03 -0.10 -10.99
CA HIS A 311 -3.33 1.25 -10.53
C HIS A 311 -2.09 2.15 -10.65
N LEU A 312 -2.14 3.13 -11.55
CA LEU A 312 -1.11 4.16 -11.70
C LEU A 312 -1.42 5.31 -10.75
N SER A 313 -0.76 5.31 -9.59
CA SER A 313 -1.00 6.31 -8.55
C SER A 313 -0.20 7.57 -8.80
N ARG A 314 -0.86 8.73 -8.66
CA ARG A 314 -0.23 10.04 -8.77
C ARG A 314 0.63 10.34 -7.55
N PHE A 315 1.90 10.68 -7.74
CA PHE A 315 2.78 11.15 -6.68
C PHE A 315 2.45 12.58 -6.26
N TYR A 316 2.45 12.80 -4.96
CA TYR A 316 2.44 14.13 -4.33
C TYR A 316 3.74 14.33 -3.53
N PRO A 317 4.36 15.53 -3.59
CA PRO A 317 5.63 15.81 -2.92
C PRO A 317 5.49 15.76 -1.40
N LEU A 318 6.06 14.72 -0.80
CA LEU A 318 6.04 14.48 0.65
C LEU A 318 7.37 13.92 1.14
N TYR A 319 7.60 13.97 2.44
CA TYR A 319 8.73 13.41 3.16
C TYR A 319 10.08 13.83 2.54
N LYS A 320 10.96 12.88 2.14
CA LYS A 320 12.27 13.20 1.58
C LYS A 320 12.23 13.68 0.12
N LEU A 321 11.12 13.44 -0.58
CA LEU A 321 10.93 13.90 -1.97
C LEU A 321 10.01 15.13 -2.08
N SER A 322 9.88 15.92 -1.01
CA SER A 322 9.06 17.12 -0.96
C SER A 322 9.46 18.23 -1.95
N ALA A 323 10.66 18.18 -2.50
CA ALA A 323 11.13 19.13 -3.49
C ALA A 323 10.76 18.79 -4.95
N LEU A 324 10.26 17.57 -5.21
CA LEU A 324 9.85 17.16 -6.55
C LEU A 324 8.45 17.70 -6.88
N PRO A 325 8.12 17.93 -8.15
CA PRO A 325 6.76 18.25 -8.55
C PRO A 325 5.85 17.02 -8.42
N ARG A 326 4.54 17.25 -8.23
CA ARG A 326 3.56 16.18 -8.39
C ARG A 326 3.55 15.65 -9.83
N THR A 327 3.19 14.39 -10.02
CA THR A 327 3.12 13.77 -11.34
C THR A 327 2.14 14.53 -12.24
N PRO A 328 2.56 14.99 -13.43
CA PRO A 328 1.63 15.52 -14.43
C PRO A 328 0.61 14.46 -14.85
N VAL A 329 -0.63 14.87 -15.10
CA VAL A 329 -1.68 13.94 -15.56
C VAL A 329 -1.28 13.31 -16.90
N SER A 330 -0.68 14.08 -17.81
CA SER A 330 -0.19 13.57 -19.09
C SER A 330 0.85 12.45 -18.97
N THR A 331 1.63 12.41 -17.90
CA THR A 331 2.57 11.30 -17.65
C THR A 331 1.80 10.03 -17.27
N LEU A 332 0.74 10.17 -16.47
CA LEU A 332 -0.14 9.04 -16.11
C LEU A 332 -0.92 8.54 -17.33
N ASP A 333 -1.38 9.46 -18.23
CA ASP A 333 -2.05 9.10 -19.48
C ASP A 333 -1.14 8.28 -20.39
N GLN A 334 0.12 8.71 -20.53
CA GLN A 334 1.12 7.99 -21.33
C GLN A 334 1.42 6.60 -20.75
N ALA A 335 1.60 6.51 -19.43
CA ALA A 335 1.82 5.23 -18.76
C ALA A 335 0.60 4.31 -18.92
N ARG A 336 -0.63 4.84 -18.74
CA ARG A 336 -1.86 4.07 -18.96
C ARG A 336 -1.95 3.53 -20.38
N GLN A 337 -1.69 4.36 -21.38
CA GLN A 337 -1.72 3.92 -22.77
C GLN A 337 -0.69 2.83 -23.06
N ILE A 338 0.54 2.96 -22.53
CA ILE A 338 1.59 1.94 -22.68
C ILE A 338 1.15 0.60 -22.06
N ALA A 339 0.53 0.61 -20.90
CA ALA A 339 0.07 -0.61 -20.24
C ALA A 339 -1.08 -1.27 -21.02
N LEU A 340 -2.03 -0.48 -21.56
CA LEU A 340 -3.09 -0.98 -22.41
C LEU A 340 -2.55 -1.54 -23.74
N ASP A 341 -1.60 -0.85 -24.37
CA ASP A 341 -0.94 -1.29 -25.62
C ASP A 341 -0.10 -2.56 -25.41
N ALA A 342 0.42 -2.78 -24.19
CA ALA A 342 1.10 -4.01 -23.81
C ALA A 342 0.13 -5.20 -23.70
N GLY A 343 -1.18 -4.96 -23.57
CA GLY A 343 -2.22 -5.98 -23.49
C GLY A 343 -2.84 -6.20 -22.12
N LEU A 344 -2.62 -5.28 -21.16
CA LEU A 344 -3.33 -5.32 -19.88
C LEU A 344 -4.76 -4.82 -20.06
N ASN A 345 -5.75 -5.55 -19.53
CA ASN A 345 -7.17 -5.25 -19.69
C ASN A 345 -7.67 -4.14 -18.76
N PHE A 346 -7.07 -4.00 -17.56
CA PHE A 346 -7.55 -3.11 -16.51
C PHE A 346 -6.43 -2.22 -16.01
N VAL A 347 -6.39 -0.97 -16.49
CA VAL A 347 -5.36 0.02 -16.13
C VAL A 347 -6.03 1.29 -15.63
N TYR A 348 -5.81 1.60 -14.35
CA TYR A 348 -6.44 2.70 -13.65
C TYR A 348 -5.48 3.86 -13.42
N VAL A 349 -6.02 5.09 -13.34
CA VAL A 349 -5.31 6.29 -12.90
C VAL A 349 -5.89 6.71 -11.56
N ALA A 350 -5.12 6.62 -10.51
CA ALA A 350 -5.53 6.93 -9.15
C ALA A 350 -5.07 8.32 -8.71
N LYS A 351 -5.81 8.93 -7.78
CA LYS A 351 -5.56 10.28 -7.21
C LYS A 351 -5.67 11.41 -8.25
N VAL A 352 -6.52 11.25 -9.25
CA VAL A 352 -6.91 12.28 -10.23
C VAL A 352 -8.43 12.24 -10.38
N VAL A 353 -9.14 12.85 -9.43
CA VAL A 353 -10.61 12.79 -9.35
C VAL A 353 -11.26 13.25 -10.65
N GLY A 354 -12.18 12.43 -11.19
CA GLY A 354 -12.90 12.69 -12.44
C GLY A 354 -12.11 12.31 -13.71
N HIS A 355 -10.99 11.63 -13.56
CA HIS A 355 -10.23 11.10 -14.69
C HIS A 355 -10.93 9.85 -15.25
N GLU A 356 -11.03 9.73 -16.59
CA GLU A 356 -11.64 8.55 -17.24
C GLU A 356 -10.99 7.22 -16.78
N GLY A 357 -9.70 7.24 -16.48
CA GLY A 357 -8.98 6.08 -15.96
C GLY A 357 -9.37 5.64 -14.55
N GLU A 358 -10.27 6.33 -13.84
CA GLU A 358 -10.87 5.81 -12.59
C GLU A 358 -11.96 4.77 -12.88
N ASN A 359 -12.47 4.72 -14.12
CA ASN A 359 -13.62 3.90 -14.51
C ASN A 359 -13.17 2.51 -14.99
N THR A 360 -14.04 1.52 -14.83
CA THR A 360 -13.83 0.18 -15.36
C THR A 360 -14.60 0.04 -16.68
N PHE A 361 -13.89 -0.38 -17.72
CA PHE A 361 -14.45 -0.69 -19.03
C PHE A 361 -14.43 -2.18 -19.29
N CYS A 362 -15.47 -2.70 -19.94
CA CYS A 362 -15.51 -4.10 -20.34
C CYS A 362 -14.44 -4.36 -21.44
N PRO A 363 -13.52 -5.31 -21.25
CA PRO A 363 -12.45 -5.56 -22.23
C PRO A 363 -12.97 -6.16 -23.54
N SER A 364 -14.21 -6.68 -23.56
CA SER A 364 -14.81 -7.31 -24.73
C SER A 364 -15.63 -6.33 -25.57
N CYS A 365 -16.49 -5.50 -24.98
CA CYS A 365 -17.37 -4.60 -25.71
C CYS A 365 -16.99 -3.12 -25.61
N GLY A 366 -16.06 -2.75 -24.72
CA GLY A 366 -15.62 -1.38 -24.53
C GLY A 366 -16.56 -0.49 -23.72
N GLU A 367 -17.73 -1.00 -23.29
CA GLU A 367 -18.69 -0.22 -22.52
C GLU A 367 -18.18 0.05 -21.11
N GLU A 368 -18.52 1.23 -20.57
CA GLU A 368 -18.25 1.62 -19.20
C GLU A 368 -19.16 0.83 -18.26
N ILE A 369 -18.59 -0.01 -17.40
CA ILE A 369 -19.34 -0.91 -16.51
C ILE A 369 -19.29 -0.48 -15.04
N ILE A 370 -18.24 0.26 -14.62
CA ILE A 370 -18.20 0.89 -13.30
C ILE A 370 -17.65 2.30 -13.47
N ARG A 371 -18.42 3.31 -13.08
CA ARG A 371 -17.96 4.71 -13.07
C ARG A 371 -17.64 5.13 -11.66
N ARG A 372 -16.51 5.83 -11.51
CA ARG A 372 -16.03 6.36 -10.25
C ARG A 372 -15.76 7.85 -10.33
N LEU A 373 -16.02 8.53 -9.24
CA LEU A 373 -15.60 9.90 -8.98
C LEU A 373 -14.82 9.90 -7.65
N GLY A 374 -13.51 9.77 -7.73
CA GLY A 374 -12.67 9.47 -6.57
C GLY A 374 -13.03 8.10 -5.96
N PHE A 375 -13.53 8.10 -4.72
CA PHE A 375 -13.91 6.86 -4.02
C PHE A 375 -15.43 6.58 -4.10
N VAL A 376 -16.18 7.35 -4.86
CA VAL A 376 -17.63 7.16 -5.02
C VAL A 376 -17.91 6.45 -6.33
N VAL A 377 -18.65 5.35 -6.28
CA VAL A 377 -19.18 4.65 -7.44
C VAL A 377 -20.58 5.21 -7.74
N ASP A 378 -20.80 5.77 -8.91
CA ASP A 378 -22.08 6.35 -9.33
C ASP A 378 -22.77 5.59 -10.47
N LEU A 379 -22.03 4.64 -11.11
CA LEU A 379 -22.58 3.69 -12.09
C LEU A 379 -22.03 2.30 -11.82
N LEU A 380 -22.89 1.29 -11.82
CA LEU A 380 -22.53 -0.12 -11.70
C LEU A 380 -23.39 -0.96 -12.66
N GLU A 381 -22.88 -1.21 -13.88
CA GLU A 381 -23.52 -1.97 -14.95
C GLU A 381 -22.94 -3.40 -15.02
N MET A 382 -22.91 -4.03 -13.86
CA MET A 382 -22.49 -5.42 -13.68
C MET A 382 -23.51 -6.20 -12.85
N ALA A 383 -23.66 -7.47 -13.17
CA ALA A 383 -24.44 -8.42 -12.38
C ALA A 383 -23.71 -9.75 -12.29
N ASP A 384 -23.57 -10.31 -11.09
CA ASP A 384 -22.92 -11.60 -10.84
C ASP A 384 -21.52 -11.71 -11.46
N GLY A 385 -20.74 -10.59 -11.43
CA GLY A 385 -19.41 -10.53 -12.00
C GLY A 385 -19.36 -10.47 -13.54
N GLN A 386 -20.47 -10.17 -14.20
CA GLN A 386 -20.56 -10.09 -15.66
C GLN A 386 -20.98 -8.70 -16.11
N CYS A 387 -20.44 -8.27 -17.26
CA CYS A 387 -20.86 -7.07 -17.96
C CYS A 387 -22.34 -7.18 -18.39
N GLN A 388 -23.18 -6.22 -18.00
CA GLN A 388 -24.61 -6.23 -18.37
C GLN A 388 -24.86 -6.03 -19.87
N TYR A 389 -23.91 -5.45 -20.61
CA TYR A 389 -24.06 -5.19 -22.04
C TYR A 389 -23.79 -6.40 -22.92
N CYS A 390 -22.76 -7.23 -22.57
CA CYS A 390 -22.33 -8.33 -23.44
C CYS A 390 -22.16 -9.68 -22.73
N GLY A 391 -22.33 -9.75 -21.40
CA GLY A 391 -22.21 -10.98 -20.63
C GLY A 391 -20.79 -11.47 -20.36
N THR A 392 -19.76 -10.70 -20.76
CA THR A 392 -18.36 -11.07 -20.47
C THR A 392 -18.12 -11.08 -18.97
N THR A 393 -17.54 -12.18 -18.48
CA THR A 393 -17.10 -12.28 -17.08
C THR A 393 -15.93 -11.34 -16.83
N ILE A 394 -16.04 -10.53 -15.77
CA ILE A 394 -14.99 -9.61 -15.34
C ILE A 394 -14.29 -10.24 -14.13
N PRO A 395 -12.97 -10.46 -14.18
CA PRO A 395 -12.22 -11.00 -13.05
C PRO A 395 -12.32 -10.10 -11.82
N GLY A 396 -12.55 -10.70 -10.64
CA GLY A 396 -12.73 -9.96 -9.39
C GLY A 396 -13.46 -10.76 -8.31
N LYS A 397 -13.72 -10.11 -7.19
CA LYS A 397 -14.54 -10.59 -6.06
C LYS A 397 -15.78 -9.70 -5.96
N TRP A 398 -16.90 -10.14 -6.52
CA TRP A 398 -18.07 -9.27 -6.72
C TRP A 398 -19.18 -9.47 -5.69
N ALA A 399 -19.11 -10.54 -4.88
CA ALA A 399 -20.04 -10.87 -3.81
C ALA A 399 -19.33 -11.57 -2.65
#